data_ed589ee49a4c7ceae2591f29f5743d5f
#
_entry.id   ed589ee49a4c7ceae2591f29f5743d5f
#
_cell.length_a   1.000
_cell.length_b   1.000
_cell.length_c   1.000
_cell.angle_alpha   90.00
_cell.angle_beta   90.00
_cell.angle_gamma   90.00
#
_symmetry.space_group_name_H-M   'P 1'
#
loop_
_entity.id
_entity.type
_entity.pdbx_description
1 polymer ?
#
loop_
_entity_poly.entity_id
_entity_poly.type
_entity_poly.pdbx_seq_one_letter_code
_entity_poly.pdbx_strand_id
1 'polypeptide(L)'
;MHETERLELMVNQLHGYLRTDIRYGESFLPAPFMIEFTGSPDAGKTTCIKELDKFLHRSDFRVFIPQEGAEAIRHIHRKTPEYNLRTGLYALNMLIDFAHSHTYDIVIFDRAIFDAYTWMIYW
;
A
#
# COMPACT_ATOMS: atom_id res chain seq x y z
N MET A 1 -10.03 -8.89 28.16
CA MET A 1 -10.54 -8.31 26.92
C MET A 1 -10.54 -9.36 25.83
N HIS A 2 -11.71 -9.61 25.26
CA HIS A 2 -11.84 -10.53 24.13
C HIS A 2 -11.06 -10.04 22.92
N GLU A 3 -10.56 -10.95 22.12
CA GLU A 3 -9.84 -10.63 20.89
C GLU A 3 -10.67 -9.75 19.95
N THR A 4 -11.97 -10.04 19.83
CA THR A 4 -12.90 -9.25 19.02
C THR A 4 -12.99 -7.79 19.50
N GLU A 5 -13.11 -7.58 20.80
CA GLU A 5 -13.16 -6.24 21.39
C GLU A 5 -11.87 -5.47 21.17
N ARG A 6 -10.75 -6.17 21.26
CA ARG A 6 -9.44 -5.60 20.98
C ARG A 6 -9.31 -5.16 19.54
N LEU A 7 -9.77 -5.98 18.60
CA LEU A 7 -9.77 -5.66 17.17
C LEU A 7 -10.68 -4.46 16.86
N GLU A 8 -11.87 -4.42 17.47
CA GLU A 8 -12.78 -3.28 17.30
C GLU A 8 -12.16 -1.99 17.82
N LEU A 9 -11.49 -2.04 18.97
CA LEU A 9 -10.78 -0.88 19.49
C LEU A 9 -9.69 -0.40 18.55
N MET A 10 -8.89 -1.32 18.02
CA MET A 10 -7.84 -1.00 17.05
C MET A 10 -8.41 -0.40 15.77
N VAL A 11 -9.50 -0.92 15.26
CA VAL A 11 -10.19 -0.38 14.08
C VAL A 11 -10.69 1.04 14.34
N ASN A 12 -11.29 1.27 15.51
CA ASN A 12 -11.76 2.61 15.88
C ASN A 12 -10.62 3.61 16.02
N GLN A 13 -9.48 3.16 16.58
CA GLN A 13 -8.28 3.99 16.65
C GLN A 13 -7.75 4.33 15.26
N LEU A 14 -7.71 3.37 14.36
CA LEU A 14 -7.27 3.58 12.98
C LEU A 14 -8.18 4.56 12.24
N HIS A 15 -9.50 4.43 12.38
CA HIS A 15 -10.45 5.41 11.85
C HIS A 15 -10.20 6.81 12.41
N GLY A 16 -9.91 6.91 13.69
CA GLY A 16 -9.56 8.17 14.34
C GLY A 16 -8.32 8.81 13.73
N TYR A 17 -7.25 8.04 13.52
CA TYR A 17 -6.02 8.52 12.91
C TYR A 17 -6.25 9.00 11.47
N LEU A 18 -6.96 8.24 10.66
CA LEU A 18 -7.21 8.60 9.26
C LEU A 18 -8.08 9.85 9.12
N ARG A 19 -8.93 10.14 10.09
CA ARG A 19 -9.83 11.30 10.08
C ARG A 19 -9.27 12.52 10.82
N THR A 20 -8.18 12.36 11.55
CA THR A 20 -7.63 13.43 12.39
C THR A 20 -7.11 14.61 11.58
N ASP A 21 -6.66 14.37 10.36
CA ASP A 21 -6.14 15.42 9.48
C ASP A 21 -7.21 16.45 9.08
N ILE A 22 -8.48 16.09 9.18
CA ILE A 22 -9.60 17.01 8.97
C ILE A 22 -9.60 18.15 9.99
N ARG A 23 -8.94 17.96 11.15
CA ARG A 23 -8.90 18.96 12.22
C ARG A 23 -7.94 20.12 11.99
N TYR A 24 -6.95 19.94 11.11
CA TYR A 24 -5.84 20.89 10.99
C TYR A 24 -5.94 21.85 9.82
N GLY A 25 -6.96 21.71 9.01
CA GLY A 25 -7.17 22.63 7.91
C GLY A 25 -8.18 22.09 6.94
N GLU A 26 -9.15 22.89 6.64
CA GLU A 26 -10.22 22.57 5.70
C GLU A 26 -9.70 22.31 4.28
N SER A 27 -8.44 22.71 4.02
CA SER A 27 -7.79 22.55 2.70
C SER A 27 -7.01 21.27 2.52
N PHE A 28 -6.79 20.48 3.59
CA PHE A 28 -6.05 19.23 3.51
C PHE A 28 -7.01 18.05 3.67
N LEU A 29 -7.39 17.49 2.54
CA LEU A 29 -8.00 16.19 2.56
C LEU A 29 -6.92 15.17 2.96
N PRO A 30 -7.20 14.24 3.88
CA PRO A 30 -6.20 13.30 4.33
C PRO A 30 -5.71 12.44 3.17
N ALA A 31 -4.40 12.35 3.01
CA ALA A 31 -3.79 11.40 2.10
C ALA A 31 -4.13 9.99 2.58
N PRO A 32 -4.29 9.01 1.69
CA PRO A 32 -4.52 7.63 2.10
C PRO A 32 -3.34 7.11 2.91
N PHE A 33 -3.62 6.24 3.86
CA PHE A 33 -2.57 5.49 4.55
C PHE A 33 -2.01 4.43 3.60
N MET A 34 -0.72 4.47 3.38
CA MET A 34 -0.06 3.59 2.40
C MET A 34 0.69 2.48 3.12
N ILE A 35 0.46 1.24 2.69
CA ILE A 35 1.11 0.04 3.22
C ILE A 35 1.81 -0.65 2.06
N GLU A 36 3.09 -0.96 2.24
CA GLU A 36 3.82 -1.77 1.26
C GLU A 36 4.16 -3.13 1.85
N PHE A 37 3.84 -4.20 1.12
CA PHE A 37 4.31 -5.55 1.41
C PHE A 37 5.54 -5.85 0.58
N THR A 38 6.63 -6.17 1.24
CA THR A 38 7.87 -6.61 0.61
C THR A 38 8.17 -8.06 1.00
N GLY A 39 9.00 -8.72 0.24
CA GLY A 39 9.43 -10.07 0.55
C GLY A 39 9.54 -10.95 -0.69
N SER A 40 10.05 -12.17 -0.48
CA SER A 40 10.18 -13.15 -1.55
C SER A 40 8.80 -13.65 -2.01
N PRO A 41 8.69 -14.14 -3.26
CA PRO A 41 7.41 -14.60 -3.81
C PRO A 41 6.72 -15.69 -2.97
N ASP A 42 7.48 -16.53 -2.28
CA ASP A 42 6.95 -17.68 -1.52
C ASP A 42 6.76 -17.40 -0.03
N ALA A 43 6.81 -16.15 0.40
CA ALA A 43 6.72 -15.78 1.82
C ALA A 43 5.28 -15.65 2.35
N GLY A 44 4.27 -16.00 1.55
CA GLY A 44 2.86 -15.86 1.95
C GLY A 44 2.32 -14.44 1.83
N LYS A 45 3.03 -13.56 1.16
CA LYS A 45 2.70 -12.15 0.99
C LYS A 45 1.31 -11.94 0.36
N THR A 46 1.00 -12.66 -0.71
CA THR A 46 -0.31 -12.56 -1.39
C THR A 46 -1.46 -12.93 -0.46
N THR A 47 -1.29 -13.98 0.34
CA THR A 47 -2.30 -14.41 1.32
C THR A 47 -2.51 -13.33 2.38
N CYS A 48 -1.44 -12.75 2.90
CA CYS A 48 -1.52 -11.68 3.89
C CYS A 48 -2.22 -10.45 3.33
N ILE A 49 -1.92 -10.06 2.10
CA ILE A 49 -2.57 -8.92 1.45
C ILE A 49 -4.07 -9.16 1.30
N LYS A 50 -4.47 -10.33 0.85
CA LYS A 50 -5.89 -10.69 0.68
C LYS A 50 -6.64 -10.68 2.01
N GLU A 51 -6.06 -11.22 3.06
CA GLU A 51 -6.69 -11.25 4.38
C GLU A 51 -6.80 -9.86 4.99
N LEU A 52 -5.77 -9.04 4.85
CA LEU A 52 -5.81 -7.65 5.29
C LEU A 52 -6.86 -6.85 4.53
N ASP A 53 -6.94 -7.02 3.22
CA ASP A 53 -7.94 -6.36 2.39
C ASP A 53 -9.37 -6.71 2.85
N LYS A 54 -9.66 -7.99 3.06
CA LYS A 54 -10.96 -8.43 3.57
C LYS A 54 -11.29 -7.81 4.93
N PHE A 55 -10.33 -7.83 5.84
CA PHE A 55 -10.50 -7.26 7.18
C PHE A 55 -10.83 -5.77 7.12
N LEU A 56 -10.08 -5.02 6.33
CA LEU A 56 -10.26 -3.58 6.20
C LEU A 56 -11.59 -3.22 5.53
N HIS A 57 -12.00 -3.96 4.50
CA HIS A 57 -13.31 -3.77 3.88
C HIS A 57 -14.46 -4.04 4.85
N ARG A 58 -14.36 -5.08 5.66
CA ARG A 58 -15.36 -5.38 6.71
C ARG A 58 -15.43 -4.30 7.78
N SER A 59 -14.34 -3.56 7.94
CA SER A 59 -14.22 -2.47 8.91
C SER A 59 -14.56 -1.10 8.32
N ASP A 60 -15.22 -1.08 7.17
CA ASP A 60 -15.71 0.11 6.48
C ASP A 60 -14.62 1.06 5.97
N PHE A 61 -13.43 0.54 5.71
CA PHE A 61 -12.39 1.29 5.02
C PHE A 61 -12.50 1.15 3.51
N ARG A 62 -12.22 2.24 2.81
CA ARG A 62 -12.08 2.24 1.35
C ARG A 62 -10.64 1.87 1.01
N VAL A 63 -10.46 0.66 0.49
CA VAL A 63 -9.14 0.08 0.23
C VAL A 63 -8.93 -0.11 -1.27
N PHE A 64 -7.73 0.18 -1.74
CA PHE A 64 -7.33 -0.07 -3.10
C PHE A 64 -5.98 -0.80 -3.14
N ILE A 65 -5.87 -1.75 -4.05
CA ILE A 65 -4.63 -2.50 -4.30
C ILE A 65 -4.25 -2.29 -5.76
N PRO A 66 -3.25 -1.42 -6.06
CA PRO A 66 -2.82 -1.21 -7.43
C PRO A 66 -2.10 -2.44 -7.99
N GLN A 67 -2.04 -2.51 -9.31
CA GLN A 67 -1.31 -3.56 -10.00
C GLN A 67 0.17 -3.54 -9.59
N GLU A 68 0.74 -4.72 -9.35
CA GLU A 68 2.17 -4.85 -9.05
C GLU A 68 3.03 -4.36 -10.23
N GLY A 69 4.11 -3.63 -9.92
CA GLY A 69 4.99 -3.09 -10.94
C GLY A 69 5.59 -4.15 -11.87
N ALA A 70 5.90 -5.32 -11.34
CA ALA A 70 6.40 -6.45 -12.14
C ALA A 70 5.42 -6.88 -13.24
N GLU A 71 4.12 -6.79 -12.98
CA GLU A 71 3.10 -7.10 -13.98
C GLU A 71 2.88 -5.94 -14.96
N ALA A 72 2.94 -4.71 -14.47
CA ALA A 72 2.74 -3.52 -15.28
C ALA A 72 3.84 -3.33 -16.33
N ILE A 73 5.08 -3.73 -16.02
CA ILE A 73 6.24 -3.56 -16.89
C ILE A 73 6.85 -4.89 -17.35
N ARG A 74 6.05 -5.95 -17.43
CA ARG A 74 6.51 -7.30 -17.82
C ARG A 74 7.12 -7.40 -19.22
N HIS A 75 6.96 -6.37 -20.04
CA HIS A 75 7.57 -6.29 -21.37
C HIS A 75 9.07 -6.02 -21.32
N ILE A 76 9.62 -5.68 -20.16
CA ILE A 76 11.05 -5.43 -19.95
C ILE A 76 11.67 -6.65 -19.28
N HIS A 77 12.88 -7.02 -19.69
CA HIS A 77 13.55 -8.20 -19.14
C HIS A 77 13.88 -8.00 -17.65
N ARG A 78 13.42 -8.97 -16.81
CA ARG A 78 13.47 -8.85 -15.34
C ARG A 78 14.85 -8.74 -14.70
N LYS A 79 15.90 -9.22 -15.35
CA LYS A 79 17.26 -9.23 -14.80
C LYS A 79 18.12 -8.09 -15.32
N THR A 80 17.53 -6.97 -15.66
CA THR A 80 18.24 -5.81 -16.17
C THR A 80 18.14 -4.61 -15.24
N PRO A 81 19.16 -3.74 -15.21
CA PRO A 81 19.06 -2.48 -14.46
C PRO A 81 17.87 -1.62 -14.92
N GLU A 82 17.53 -1.66 -16.20
CA GLU A 82 16.37 -0.97 -16.73
C GLU A 82 15.07 -1.43 -16.09
N TYR A 83 14.91 -2.73 -15.90
CA TYR A 83 13.73 -3.30 -15.23
C TYR A 83 13.59 -2.74 -13.81
N ASN A 84 14.67 -2.76 -13.03
CA ASN A 84 14.65 -2.24 -11.66
C ASN A 84 14.34 -0.75 -11.61
N LEU A 85 14.92 0.02 -12.53
CA LEU A 85 14.65 1.44 -12.63
C LEU A 85 13.19 1.72 -13.00
N ARG A 86 12.66 1.00 -13.98
CA ARG A 86 11.26 1.15 -14.41
C ARG A 86 10.28 0.76 -13.31
N THR A 87 10.59 -0.30 -12.57
CA THR A 87 9.78 -0.73 -11.41
C THR A 87 9.76 0.36 -10.33
N GLY A 88 10.91 0.95 -10.05
CA GLY A 88 11.03 2.06 -9.11
C GLY A 88 10.28 3.30 -9.55
N LEU A 89 10.38 3.67 -10.82
CA LEU A 89 9.63 4.80 -11.37
C LEU A 89 8.12 4.57 -11.34
N TYR A 90 7.69 3.36 -11.67
CA TYR A 90 6.27 2.99 -11.56
C TYR A 90 5.77 3.15 -10.13
N ALA A 91 6.51 2.62 -9.16
CA ALA A 91 6.16 2.72 -7.75
C ALA A 91 6.09 4.18 -7.27
N LEU A 92 7.06 4.99 -7.68
CA LEU A 92 7.09 6.41 -7.33
C LEU A 92 5.89 7.16 -7.92
N ASN A 93 5.55 6.90 -9.18
CA ASN A 93 4.38 7.49 -9.82
C ASN A 93 3.09 7.12 -9.08
N MET A 94 2.96 5.86 -8.67
CA MET A 94 1.79 5.42 -7.90
C MET A 94 1.70 6.12 -6.55
N LEU A 95 2.82 6.29 -5.85
CA LEU A 95 2.86 7.03 -4.60
C LEU A 95 2.40 8.47 -4.77
N ILE A 96 2.88 9.15 -5.81
CA ILE A 96 2.50 10.53 -6.10
C ILE A 96 1.01 10.62 -6.42
N ASP A 97 0.51 9.73 -7.26
CA ASP A 97 -0.90 9.72 -7.65
C ASP A 97 -1.82 9.51 -6.44
N PHE A 98 -1.49 8.54 -5.58
CA PHE A 98 -2.30 8.25 -4.40
C PHE A 98 -2.13 9.27 -3.28
N ALA A 99 -0.96 9.92 -3.17
CA ALA A 99 -0.77 10.99 -2.18
C ALA A 99 -1.74 12.16 -2.38
N HIS A 100 -2.19 12.37 -3.60
CA HIS A 100 -3.14 13.42 -3.95
C HIS A 100 -4.57 12.89 -4.14
N SER A 101 -4.78 11.59 -3.97
CA SER A 101 -6.10 10.98 -4.09
C SER A 101 -6.87 11.07 -2.77
N HIS A 102 -8.15 11.34 -2.87
CA HIS A 102 -9.06 11.39 -1.71
C HIS A 102 -10.15 10.33 -1.80
N THR A 103 -9.98 9.37 -2.70
CA THR A 103 -10.95 8.33 -2.98
C THR A 103 -10.84 7.16 -2.01
N TYR A 104 -9.61 6.88 -1.54
CA TYR A 104 -9.32 5.71 -0.71
C TYR A 104 -8.79 6.13 0.65
N ASP A 105 -9.12 5.34 1.68
CA ASP A 105 -8.56 5.50 3.03
C ASP A 105 -7.21 4.81 3.15
N ILE A 106 -7.07 3.64 2.53
CA ILE A 106 -5.88 2.80 2.60
C ILE A 106 -5.54 2.31 1.20
N VAL A 107 -4.25 2.38 0.87
CA VAL A 107 -3.71 1.79 -0.36
C VAL A 107 -2.67 0.74 0.03
N ILE A 108 -2.84 -0.49 -0.44
CA ILE A 108 -1.94 -1.60 -0.17
C ILE A 108 -1.15 -1.91 -1.42
N PHE A 109 0.17 -1.76 -1.35
CA PHE A 109 1.07 -2.07 -2.44
C PHE A 109 1.66 -3.47 -2.24
N ASP A 110 1.57 -4.28 -3.27
CA ASP A 110 2.32 -5.52 -3.38
C ASP A 110 3.64 -5.19 -4.10
N ARG A 111 4.68 -4.97 -3.31
CA ARG A 111 5.98 -4.45 -3.73
C ARG A 111 5.88 -3.07 -4.38
N ALA A 112 6.54 -2.11 -3.79
CA ALA A 112 6.56 -0.74 -4.30
C ALA A 112 7.99 -0.18 -4.22
N ILE A 113 8.15 1.00 -3.64
CA ILE A 113 9.42 1.72 -3.71
C ILE A 113 10.52 1.08 -2.86
N PHE A 114 10.19 0.55 -1.69
CA PHE A 114 11.19 -0.09 -0.83
C PHE A 114 11.70 -1.39 -1.43
N ASP A 115 10.83 -2.17 -2.03
CA ASP A 115 11.20 -3.39 -2.74
C ASP A 115 12.09 -3.06 -3.94
N ALA A 116 11.70 -2.09 -4.75
CA ALA A 116 12.48 -1.63 -5.91
C ALA A 116 13.86 -1.12 -5.50
N TYR A 117 13.94 -0.35 -4.42
CA TYR A 117 15.20 0.15 -3.87
C TYR A 117 16.12 -0.99 -3.45
N THR A 118 15.57 -2.00 -2.77
CA THR A 118 16.32 -3.18 -2.35
C THR A 118 16.94 -3.91 -3.54
N TRP A 119 16.17 -4.14 -4.59
CA TRP A 119 16.68 -4.78 -5.79
C TRP A 119 17.73 -3.95 -6.53
N MET A 120 17.60 -2.63 -6.54
CA MET A 120 18.60 -1.75 -7.12
C MET A 120 19.95 -1.81 -6.41
N ILE A 121 19.95 -2.04 -5.09
CA ILE A 121 21.19 -2.21 -4.31
C ILE A 121 21.86 -3.54 -4.63
N TYR A 122 21.08 -4.60 -4.84
CA TYR A 122 21.60 -5.95 -5.07
C TYR A 122 22.06 -6.21 -6.50
N TRP A 123 21.64 -5.43 -7.45
CA TRP A 123 21.95 -5.57 -8.87
C TRP A 123 22.63 -4.30 -9.40
#